data_d8d2e9b5debf6e8e75b17a3dfd1f653b
#
_entry.id   d8d2e9b5debf6e8e75b17a3dfd1f653b
#
_cell.length_a   1.000
_cell.length_b   1.000
_cell.length_c   1.000
_cell.angle_alpha   90.00
_cell.angle_beta   90.00
_cell.angle_gamma   90.00
#
_symmetry.space_group_name_H-M   'P 1'
#
loop_
_entity.id
_entity.type
_entity.pdbx_description
1 polymer ?
#
loop_
_entity_poly.entity_id
_entity_poly.type
_entity_poly.pdbx_seq_one_letter_code
_entity_poly.pdbx_strand_id
1 'polypeptide(L)'
;MDDTTRQSVLFPELFSKPVHVSFSREHLSSNGGTILLSARDRQLGLSEALSGCFHDKRQSGKIDHEQLEQLRQRVIGIAAGYPDGNDAAKLREDPMMKLACDRDPVNGDALASQPTISRFENSVRAPQLLQMGHVVAETVISEQAKRRRGKKLRRIIIDVDPTCDPTYGAQQLTFFSGFYRTHCYLPLVVTVSFGWEKRKYPIAAVLRPGTAGPMLGTIA
;
A
#
# COMPACT_ATOMS: atom_id res chain seq x y z
N MET A 1 6.01 42.11 -2.99
CA MET A 1 6.20 40.79 -3.61
C MET A 1 4.80 40.22 -3.85
N ASP A 2 4.47 40.08 -5.10
CA ASP A 2 3.10 39.79 -5.55
C ASP A 2 2.58 38.47 -5.04
N ASP A 3 1.38 38.47 -4.48
CA ASP A 3 0.64 37.34 -3.90
C ASP A 3 0.04 36.40 -4.99
N THR A 4 0.49 36.52 -6.22
CA THR A 4 -0.03 35.80 -7.39
C THR A 4 0.52 34.37 -7.58
N THR A 5 1.39 33.89 -6.69
CA THR A 5 1.99 32.56 -6.79
C THR A 5 1.44 31.52 -5.80
N ARG A 6 0.43 31.87 -5.00
CA ARG A 6 -0.23 30.89 -4.14
C ARG A 6 -1.20 30.06 -4.97
N GLN A 7 -0.88 28.80 -5.19
CA GLN A 7 -1.85 27.84 -5.68
C GLN A 7 -3.04 27.70 -4.72
N SER A 8 -4.21 27.45 -5.28
CA SER A 8 -5.41 27.13 -4.50
C SER A 8 -5.15 25.93 -3.57
N VAL A 9 -5.87 25.89 -2.46
CA VAL A 9 -5.85 24.76 -1.52
C VAL A 9 -6.08 23.45 -2.27
N LEU A 10 -5.19 22.50 -2.08
CA LEU A 10 -5.32 21.17 -2.66
C LEU A 10 -6.15 20.27 -1.74
N PHE A 11 -7.16 19.62 -2.30
CA PHE A 11 -8.00 18.64 -1.60
C PHE A 11 -8.52 19.12 -0.23
N PRO A 12 -9.25 20.23 -0.16
CA PRO A 12 -9.59 20.91 1.10
C PRO A 12 -10.36 20.02 2.09
N GLU A 13 -11.06 18.98 1.61
CA GLU A 13 -11.87 18.08 2.43
C GLU A 13 -11.13 16.78 2.83
N LEU A 14 -9.90 16.58 2.37
CA LEU A 14 -9.18 15.31 2.55
C LEU A 14 -8.06 15.37 3.58
N PHE A 15 -7.65 16.55 3.98
CA PHE A 15 -6.56 16.75 4.94
C PHE A 15 -7.07 17.56 6.13
N SER A 16 -6.51 17.30 7.31
CA SER A 16 -6.86 17.99 8.56
C SER A 16 -6.54 19.49 8.55
N LYS A 17 -5.61 19.91 7.68
CA LYS A 17 -5.22 21.31 7.48
C LYS A 17 -5.21 21.63 5.99
N PRO A 18 -5.44 22.92 5.61
CA PRO A 18 -5.30 23.34 4.22
C PRO A 18 -3.89 23.06 3.68
N VAL A 19 -3.82 22.41 2.54
CA VAL A 19 -2.55 22.11 1.85
C VAL A 19 -2.33 23.12 0.75
N HIS A 20 -1.25 23.87 0.84
CA HIS A 20 -0.80 24.82 -0.17
C HIS A 20 0.51 24.32 -0.79
N VAL A 21 0.66 24.48 -2.09
CA VAL A 21 1.91 24.19 -2.79
C VAL A 21 2.51 25.52 -3.26
N SER A 22 3.79 25.70 -3.02
CA SER A 22 4.54 26.85 -3.51
C SER A 22 5.90 26.40 -4.05
N PHE A 23 6.43 27.16 -4.99
CA PHE A 23 7.79 26.96 -5.48
C PHE A 23 8.75 27.80 -4.63
N SER A 24 9.29 27.17 -3.59
CA SER A 24 10.32 27.76 -2.74
C SER A 24 11.59 26.92 -2.79
N ARG A 25 12.70 27.47 -2.29
CA ARG A 25 13.96 26.71 -2.19
C ARG A 25 14.05 25.88 -0.90
N GLU A 26 13.13 26.07 0.01
CA GLU A 26 13.07 25.41 1.30
C GLU A 26 12.09 24.23 1.24
N HIS A 27 12.40 23.14 1.90
CA HIS A 27 11.55 21.96 2.03
C HIS A 27 11.08 21.36 0.69
N LEU A 28 12.01 21.15 -0.24
CA LEU A 28 11.72 20.54 -1.53
C LEU A 28 11.50 19.02 -1.39
N SER A 29 10.58 18.51 -2.17
CA SER A 29 10.37 17.08 -2.34
C SER A 29 10.26 16.71 -3.80
N SER A 30 10.90 15.60 -4.20
CA SER A 30 10.70 14.96 -5.49
C SER A 30 9.44 14.08 -5.53
N ASN A 31 8.80 13.87 -4.38
CA ASN A 31 7.67 12.95 -4.21
C ASN A 31 6.30 13.65 -4.28
N GLY A 32 6.19 14.79 -4.98
CA GLY A 32 4.95 15.56 -5.08
C GLY A 32 3.72 14.75 -5.52
N GLY A 33 3.91 13.69 -6.31
CA GLY A 33 2.84 12.79 -6.73
C GLY A 33 2.20 11.97 -5.58
N THR A 34 2.86 11.82 -4.44
CA THR A 34 2.32 11.08 -3.29
C THR A 34 1.06 11.71 -2.70
N ILE A 35 0.86 13.02 -2.91
CA ILE A 35 -0.38 13.69 -2.49
C ILE A 35 -1.62 13.11 -3.18
N LEU A 36 -1.53 12.72 -4.44
CA LEU A 36 -2.62 12.09 -5.18
C LEU A 36 -2.91 10.69 -4.64
N LEU A 37 -1.86 9.93 -4.31
CA LEU A 37 -1.99 8.61 -3.69
C LEU A 37 -2.66 8.73 -2.33
N SER A 38 -2.19 9.65 -1.49
CA SER A 38 -2.75 9.92 -0.17
C SER A 38 -4.20 10.39 -0.26
N ALA A 39 -4.53 11.31 -1.17
CA ALA A 39 -5.89 11.76 -1.40
C ALA A 39 -6.81 10.59 -1.81
N ARG A 40 -6.32 9.71 -2.69
CA ARG A 40 -7.11 8.54 -3.11
C ARG A 40 -7.25 7.52 -1.99
N ASP A 41 -6.22 7.29 -1.20
CA ASP A 41 -6.29 6.41 -0.03
C ASP A 41 -7.36 6.87 0.96
N ARG A 42 -7.41 8.18 1.26
CA ARG A 42 -8.43 8.76 2.15
C ARG A 42 -9.85 8.61 1.61
N GLN A 43 -10.04 8.84 0.29
CA GLN A 43 -11.34 8.64 -0.36
C GLN A 43 -11.82 7.18 -0.27
N LEU A 44 -10.89 6.24 -0.35
CA LEU A 44 -11.19 4.80 -0.25
C LEU A 44 -11.32 4.33 1.19
N GLY A 45 -10.70 5.00 2.16
CA GLY A 45 -10.50 4.54 3.51
C GLY A 45 -9.65 3.26 3.60
N LEU A 46 -8.79 3.02 2.57
CA LEU A 46 -8.10 1.73 2.41
C LEU A 46 -7.09 1.48 3.52
N SER A 47 -6.18 2.43 3.77
CA SER A 47 -5.17 2.26 4.81
C SER A 47 -5.77 2.18 6.21
N GLU A 48 -6.86 2.90 6.48
CA GLU A 48 -7.62 2.82 7.74
C GLU A 48 -8.24 1.43 7.93
N ALA A 49 -8.91 0.92 6.90
CA ALA A 49 -9.51 -0.41 6.94
C ALA A 49 -8.44 -1.52 7.08
N LEU A 50 -7.31 -1.39 6.38
CA LEU A 50 -6.18 -2.31 6.52
C LEU A 50 -5.54 -2.23 7.91
N SER A 51 -5.38 -1.02 8.47
CA SER A 51 -4.87 -0.84 9.84
C SER A 51 -5.75 -1.52 10.87
N GLY A 52 -7.07 -1.56 10.65
CA GLY A 52 -8.02 -2.29 11.50
C GLY A 52 -7.79 -3.81 11.56
N CYS A 53 -7.02 -4.39 10.63
CA CYS A 53 -6.63 -5.81 10.68
C CYS A 53 -5.56 -6.11 11.75
N PHE A 54 -4.93 -5.10 12.30
CA PHE A 54 -3.87 -5.25 13.29
C PHE A 54 -4.39 -4.96 14.69
N HIS A 55 -3.82 -5.66 15.66
CA HIS A 55 -4.04 -5.36 17.06
C HIS A 55 -2.72 -4.86 17.68
N ASP A 56 -2.68 -3.57 18.00
CA ASP A 56 -1.50 -2.99 18.62
C ASP A 56 -1.42 -3.39 20.10
N LYS A 57 -0.41 -4.18 20.42
CA LYS A 57 -0.13 -4.64 21.81
C LYS A 57 0.85 -3.74 22.54
N ARG A 58 1.36 -2.70 21.88
CA ARG A 58 2.30 -1.78 22.48
C ARG A 58 1.61 -0.91 23.52
N GLN A 59 2.37 -0.47 24.51
CA GLN A 59 1.87 0.44 25.53
C GLN A 59 1.62 1.82 24.91
N SER A 60 0.39 2.33 24.99
CA SER A 60 -0.05 3.55 24.31
C SER A 60 0.85 4.78 24.58
N GLY A 61 1.34 4.95 25.82
CA GLY A 61 2.23 6.05 26.18
C GLY A 61 3.68 5.94 25.66
N LYS A 62 4.01 4.90 24.90
CA LYS A 62 5.36 4.66 24.33
C LYS A 62 5.32 4.45 22.81
N ILE A 63 4.25 4.89 22.17
CA ILE A 63 4.08 4.78 20.73
C ILE A 63 4.40 6.12 20.08
N ASP A 64 5.56 6.21 19.44
CA ASP A 64 5.97 7.38 18.65
C ASP A 64 5.36 7.34 17.23
N HIS A 65 5.12 6.12 16.72
CA HIS A 65 4.57 5.86 15.39
C HIS A 65 3.40 4.88 15.49
N GLU A 66 2.21 5.34 15.17
CA GLU A 66 1.01 4.52 15.14
C GLU A 66 1.05 3.50 13.98
N GLN A 67 0.29 2.40 14.10
CA GLN A 67 0.26 1.37 13.05
C GLN A 67 -0.29 1.90 11.72
N LEU A 68 -1.29 2.78 11.77
CA LEU A 68 -1.83 3.42 10.57
C LEU A 68 -0.77 4.28 9.87
N GLU A 69 0.01 5.04 10.63
CA GLU A 69 1.11 5.84 10.09
C GLU A 69 2.17 4.96 9.42
N GLN A 70 2.62 3.90 10.09
CA GLN A 70 3.61 2.97 9.55
C GLN A 70 3.10 2.27 8.29
N LEU A 71 1.83 1.87 8.28
CA LEU A 71 1.19 1.26 7.12
C LEU A 71 1.12 2.24 5.94
N ARG A 72 0.67 3.48 6.17
CA ARG A 72 0.63 4.52 5.14
C ARG A 72 2.01 4.81 4.58
N GLN A 73 3.00 5.00 5.45
CA GLN A 73 4.39 5.21 5.05
C GLN A 73 4.87 4.09 4.12
N ARG A 74 4.56 2.84 4.45
CA ARG A 74 4.99 1.69 3.66
C ARG A 74 4.24 1.57 2.33
N VAL A 75 2.91 1.62 2.36
CA VAL A 75 2.07 1.48 1.16
C VAL A 75 2.31 2.61 0.16
N ILE A 76 2.35 3.85 0.63
CA ILE A 76 2.60 5.01 -0.23
C ILE A 76 4.04 5.01 -0.74
N GLY A 77 5.01 4.62 0.10
CA GLY A 77 6.40 4.45 -0.33
C GLY A 77 6.54 3.45 -1.48
N ILE A 78 5.95 2.26 -1.36
CA ILE A 78 5.94 1.25 -2.44
C ILE A 78 5.28 1.81 -3.71
N ALA A 79 4.12 2.44 -3.58
CA ALA A 79 3.40 3.02 -4.71
C ALA A 79 4.14 4.19 -5.37
N ALA A 80 5.00 4.88 -4.63
CA ALA A 80 5.89 5.94 -5.14
C ALA A 80 7.20 5.41 -5.76
N GLY A 81 7.41 4.09 -5.78
CA GLY A 81 8.58 3.46 -6.39
C GLY A 81 9.71 3.10 -5.42
N TYR A 82 9.44 3.10 -4.12
CA TYR A 82 10.39 2.74 -3.05
C TYR A 82 10.01 1.38 -2.41
N PRO A 83 10.26 0.26 -3.09
CA PRO A 83 9.87 -1.05 -2.59
C PRO A 83 10.75 -1.55 -1.46
N ASP A 84 11.99 -1.06 -1.34
CA ASP A 84 12.91 -1.47 -0.30
C ASP A 84 12.58 -0.80 1.05
N GLY A 85 12.55 -1.59 2.12
CA GLY A 85 12.38 -1.07 3.48
C GLY A 85 13.49 -0.10 3.91
N ASN A 86 14.69 -0.22 3.32
CA ASN A 86 15.81 0.69 3.58
C ASN A 86 15.54 2.14 3.13
N ASP A 87 14.67 2.33 2.14
CA ASP A 87 14.29 3.66 1.68
C ASP A 87 13.59 4.48 2.76
N ALA A 88 12.98 3.83 3.76
CA ALA A 88 12.39 4.52 4.89
C ALA A 88 13.37 5.46 5.60
N ALA A 89 14.67 5.14 5.62
CA ALA A 89 15.69 5.99 6.21
C ALA A 89 15.81 7.35 5.52
N LYS A 90 15.59 7.40 4.21
CA LYS A 90 15.64 8.64 3.40
C LYS A 90 14.29 9.35 3.40
N LEU A 91 13.20 8.58 3.31
CA LEU A 91 11.85 9.10 3.15
C LEU A 91 11.26 9.68 4.45
N ARG A 92 11.80 9.31 5.62
CA ARG A 92 11.27 9.74 6.91
C ARG A 92 11.26 11.26 7.11
N GLU A 93 12.16 12.00 6.46
CA GLU A 93 12.25 13.45 6.53
C GLU A 93 11.58 14.15 5.34
N ASP A 94 11.16 13.41 4.33
CA ASP A 94 10.54 13.97 3.13
C ASP A 94 9.20 14.64 3.47
N PRO A 95 9.01 15.94 3.15
CA PRO A 95 7.81 16.68 3.52
C PRO A 95 6.53 16.09 2.90
N MET A 96 6.59 15.53 1.69
CA MET A 96 5.42 14.95 1.05
C MET A 96 5.06 13.60 1.67
N MET A 97 6.03 12.82 2.11
CA MET A 97 5.78 11.59 2.86
C MET A 97 5.21 11.87 4.25
N LYS A 98 5.72 12.90 4.95
CA LYS A 98 5.15 13.37 6.22
C LYS A 98 3.68 13.76 6.05
N LEU A 99 3.36 14.57 5.04
CA LEU A 99 2.00 14.97 4.72
C LEU A 99 1.09 13.77 4.41
N ALA A 100 1.59 12.80 3.64
CA ALA A 100 0.85 11.58 3.30
C ALA A 100 0.50 10.75 4.55
N CYS A 101 1.29 10.85 5.60
CA CYS A 101 1.12 10.17 6.89
C CYS A 101 0.49 11.05 7.98
N ASP A 102 -0.17 12.16 7.63
CA ASP A 102 -0.82 13.11 8.57
C ASP A 102 0.13 13.88 9.49
N ARG A 103 1.41 13.93 9.17
CA ARG A 103 2.37 14.78 9.88
C ARG A 103 2.51 16.14 9.22
N ASP A 104 2.86 17.14 10.02
CA ASP A 104 3.22 18.45 9.50
C ASP A 104 4.47 18.32 8.60
N PRO A 105 4.40 18.74 7.34
CA PRO A 105 5.50 18.53 6.38
C PRO A 105 6.78 19.29 6.74
N VAL A 106 6.68 20.39 7.47
CA VAL A 106 7.81 21.28 7.82
C VAL A 106 8.29 21.03 9.23
N ASN A 107 7.38 21.13 10.20
CA ASN A 107 7.71 21.12 11.63
C ASN A 107 7.40 19.78 12.31
N GLY A 108 6.77 18.82 11.61
CA GLY A 108 6.45 17.51 12.17
C GLY A 108 7.70 16.66 12.39
N ASP A 109 7.63 15.81 13.40
CA ASP A 109 8.68 14.81 13.65
C ASP A 109 8.89 13.90 12.45
N ALA A 110 10.07 13.30 12.39
CA ALA A 110 10.39 12.30 11.37
C ALA A 110 9.41 11.12 11.39
N LEU A 111 9.15 10.53 10.25
CA LEU A 111 8.41 9.27 10.15
C LEU A 111 9.22 8.09 10.69
N ALA A 112 8.61 6.92 10.74
CA ALA A 112 9.23 5.72 11.25
C ALA A 112 10.54 5.38 10.51
N SER A 113 11.55 5.01 11.29
CA SER A 113 12.84 4.55 10.76
C SER A 113 12.73 3.15 10.12
N GLN A 114 13.71 2.79 9.30
CA GLN A 114 13.79 1.46 8.69
C GLN A 114 13.66 0.32 9.72
N PRO A 115 14.36 0.32 10.87
CA PRO A 115 14.17 -0.74 11.86
C PRO A 115 12.76 -0.78 12.46
N THR A 116 12.08 0.37 12.54
CA THR A 116 10.69 0.43 13.03
C THR A 116 9.72 -0.16 12.01
N ILE A 117 9.87 0.18 10.73
CA ILE A 117 9.08 -0.42 9.63
C ILE A 117 9.33 -1.93 9.55
N SER A 118 10.58 -2.37 9.61
CA SER A 118 10.92 -3.79 9.59
C SER A 118 10.28 -4.56 10.77
N ARG A 119 10.29 -3.99 11.98
CA ARG A 119 9.59 -4.61 13.12
C ARG A 119 8.09 -4.68 12.91
N PHE A 120 7.49 -3.65 12.33
CA PHE A 120 6.08 -3.65 11.99
C PHE A 120 5.76 -4.76 10.98
N GLU A 121 6.47 -4.83 9.85
CA GLU A 121 6.26 -5.86 8.83
C GLU A 121 6.43 -7.27 9.40
N ASN A 122 7.47 -7.51 10.20
CA ASN A 122 7.72 -8.83 10.82
C ASN A 122 6.74 -9.18 11.95
N SER A 123 5.96 -8.24 12.45
CA SER A 123 4.94 -8.50 13.48
C SER A 123 3.64 -9.08 12.91
N VAL A 124 3.43 -8.95 11.60
CA VAL A 124 2.20 -9.36 10.90
C VAL A 124 2.15 -10.87 10.77
N ARG A 125 1.00 -11.46 11.06
CA ARG A 125 0.77 -12.90 11.04
C ARG A 125 -0.23 -13.30 9.95
N ALA A 126 -0.20 -14.58 9.56
CA ALA A 126 -1.06 -15.10 8.50
C ALA A 126 -2.56 -14.77 8.62
N PRO A 127 -3.23 -14.85 9.80
CA PRO A 127 -4.63 -14.43 9.92
C PRO A 127 -4.86 -12.96 9.57
N GLN A 128 -3.92 -12.08 9.93
CA GLN A 128 -4.01 -10.65 9.61
C GLN A 128 -3.82 -10.40 8.11
N LEU A 129 -2.89 -11.12 7.47
CA LEU A 129 -2.71 -11.05 6.01
C LEU A 129 -3.98 -11.50 5.28
N LEU A 130 -4.66 -12.55 5.77
CA LEU A 130 -5.94 -12.99 5.21
C LEU A 130 -7.02 -11.91 5.36
N GLN A 131 -7.12 -11.28 6.53
CA GLN A 131 -8.05 -10.17 6.76
C GLN A 131 -7.74 -8.98 5.84
N MET A 132 -6.46 -8.63 5.66
CA MET A 132 -6.07 -7.59 4.70
C MET A 132 -6.50 -7.94 3.27
N GLY A 133 -6.36 -9.19 2.86
CA GLY A 133 -6.86 -9.66 1.57
C GLY A 133 -8.37 -9.44 1.42
N HIS A 134 -9.16 -9.76 2.44
CA HIS A 134 -10.60 -9.49 2.46
C HIS A 134 -10.90 -7.99 2.35
N VAL A 135 -10.21 -7.14 3.08
CA VAL A 135 -10.38 -5.67 3.00
C VAL A 135 -10.11 -5.15 1.58
N VAL A 136 -9.04 -5.63 0.93
CA VAL A 136 -8.73 -5.25 -0.46
C VAL A 136 -9.86 -5.69 -1.40
N ALA A 137 -10.32 -6.93 -1.29
CA ALA A 137 -11.40 -7.47 -2.11
C ALA A 137 -12.71 -6.67 -1.91
N GLU A 138 -13.09 -6.41 -0.67
CA GLU A 138 -14.29 -5.62 -0.35
C GLU A 138 -14.19 -4.19 -0.88
N THR A 139 -13.03 -3.56 -0.79
CA THR A 139 -12.78 -2.22 -1.34
C THR A 139 -13.01 -2.21 -2.85
N VAL A 140 -12.47 -3.19 -3.58
CA VAL A 140 -12.67 -3.33 -5.03
C VAL A 140 -14.14 -3.54 -5.36
N ILE A 141 -14.81 -4.45 -4.66
CA ILE A 141 -16.23 -4.78 -4.90
C ILE A 141 -17.12 -3.55 -4.63
N SER A 142 -16.90 -2.87 -3.52
CA SER A 142 -17.66 -1.68 -3.13
C SER A 142 -17.50 -0.53 -4.13
N GLU A 143 -16.28 -0.27 -4.58
CA GLU A 143 -16.01 0.75 -5.59
C GLU A 143 -16.67 0.41 -6.93
N GLN A 144 -16.68 -0.86 -7.32
CA GLN A 144 -17.37 -1.30 -8.53
C GLN A 144 -18.89 -1.21 -8.39
N ALA A 145 -19.45 -1.51 -7.24
CA ALA A 145 -20.87 -1.33 -6.97
C ALA A 145 -21.30 0.14 -7.09
N LYS A 146 -20.52 1.06 -6.49
CA LYS A 146 -20.74 2.51 -6.60
C LYS A 146 -20.71 2.99 -8.05
N ARG A 147 -19.71 2.56 -8.84
CA ARG A 147 -19.55 2.93 -10.26
C ARG A 147 -20.74 2.47 -11.10
N ARG A 148 -21.29 1.31 -10.80
CA ARG A 148 -22.40 0.72 -11.57
C ARG A 148 -23.76 1.32 -11.27
N ARG A 149 -23.92 2.06 -10.18
CA ARG A 149 -25.18 2.72 -9.79
C ARG A 149 -26.39 1.77 -9.90
N GLY A 150 -26.26 0.55 -9.36
CA GLY A 150 -27.34 -0.43 -9.37
C GLY A 150 -27.53 -1.22 -10.70
N LYS A 151 -26.73 -0.97 -11.75
CA LYS A 151 -26.80 -1.76 -12.98
C LYS A 151 -26.39 -3.21 -12.72
N LYS A 152 -27.23 -4.16 -13.14
CA LYS A 152 -26.99 -5.59 -12.97
C LYS A 152 -25.69 -6.03 -13.66
N LEU A 153 -24.86 -6.73 -12.91
CA LEU A 153 -23.63 -7.34 -13.43
C LEU A 153 -23.99 -8.67 -14.09
N ARG A 154 -23.58 -8.85 -15.34
CA ARG A 154 -23.86 -10.07 -16.12
C ARG A 154 -22.70 -11.05 -16.16
N ARG A 155 -21.48 -10.56 -15.89
CA ARG A 155 -20.26 -11.37 -15.99
C ARG A 155 -19.23 -10.89 -14.98
N ILE A 156 -18.60 -11.81 -14.28
CA ILE A 156 -17.41 -11.64 -13.48
C ILE A 156 -16.39 -12.65 -13.99
N ILE A 157 -15.16 -12.22 -14.20
CA ILE A 157 -14.04 -13.09 -14.52
C ILE A 157 -13.07 -13.00 -13.35
N ILE A 158 -12.73 -14.13 -12.78
CA ILE A 158 -11.70 -14.27 -11.76
C ILE A 158 -10.52 -14.97 -12.42
N ASP A 159 -9.39 -14.29 -12.47
CA ASP A 159 -8.12 -14.86 -12.92
C ASP A 159 -7.28 -15.22 -11.70
N VAL A 160 -6.77 -16.45 -11.68
CA VAL A 160 -5.89 -16.96 -10.64
C VAL A 160 -4.57 -17.34 -11.30
N ASP A 161 -3.54 -16.53 -11.10
CA ASP A 161 -2.32 -16.64 -11.88
C ASP A 161 -1.09 -16.75 -10.97
N PRO A 162 -0.32 -17.86 -11.03
CA PRO A 162 0.98 -17.97 -10.40
C PRO A 162 2.02 -17.16 -11.19
N THR A 163 2.70 -16.28 -10.50
CA THR A 163 3.76 -15.45 -11.09
C THR A 163 5.12 -15.92 -10.59
N CYS A 164 6.12 -16.02 -11.48
CA CYS A 164 7.48 -16.30 -11.08
C CYS A 164 8.16 -15.02 -10.57
N ASP A 165 8.61 -15.08 -9.33
CA ASP A 165 9.40 -14.00 -8.69
C ASP A 165 10.82 -14.56 -8.40
N PRO A 166 11.79 -14.35 -9.33
CA PRO A 166 13.14 -14.87 -9.18
C PRO A 166 13.84 -14.26 -7.97
N THR A 167 14.57 -15.11 -7.25
CA THR A 167 15.30 -14.71 -6.06
C THR A 167 16.79 -14.83 -6.26
N TYR A 168 17.54 -13.91 -5.66
CA TYR A 168 18.99 -13.87 -5.71
C TYR A 168 19.53 -14.04 -4.28
N GLY A 169 20.32 -15.09 -4.08
CA GLY A 169 20.88 -15.45 -2.78
C GLY A 169 20.01 -16.44 -1.98
N ALA A 170 20.43 -16.70 -0.74
CA ALA A 170 19.81 -17.70 0.15
C ALA A 170 18.63 -17.09 0.93
N GLN A 171 17.53 -16.83 0.25
CA GLN A 171 16.32 -16.36 0.92
C GLN A 171 15.50 -17.52 1.47
N GLN A 172 14.82 -17.29 2.58
CA GLN A 172 13.99 -18.32 3.21
C GLN A 172 12.81 -18.73 2.32
N LEU A 173 12.53 -20.03 2.23
CA LEU A 173 11.44 -20.60 1.42
C LEU A 173 11.57 -20.38 -0.09
N THR A 174 12.74 -20.00 -0.60
CA THR A 174 13.02 -20.05 -2.03
C THR A 174 13.45 -21.45 -2.42
N PHE A 175 12.85 -21.97 -3.47
CA PHE A 175 13.18 -23.30 -4.00
C PHE A 175 13.34 -23.23 -5.51
N PHE A 176 14.08 -24.16 -6.04
CA PHE A 176 14.25 -24.30 -7.48
C PHE A 176 12.93 -24.75 -8.13
N SER A 177 12.44 -23.95 -9.05
CA SER A 177 11.29 -24.30 -9.88
C SER A 177 11.76 -24.94 -11.17
N GLY A 178 11.45 -26.22 -11.38
CA GLY A 178 11.81 -26.93 -12.62
C GLY A 178 11.14 -26.34 -13.87
N PHE A 179 9.94 -25.74 -13.72
CA PHE A 179 9.23 -25.08 -14.82
C PHE A 179 9.91 -23.80 -15.28
N TYR A 180 10.28 -22.93 -14.32
CA TYR A 180 10.93 -21.64 -14.62
C TYR A 180 12.47 -21.74 -14.66
N ARG A 181 13.03 -22.88 -14.28
CA ARG A 181 14.50 -23.15 -14.23
C ARG A 181 15.28 -22.12 -13.41
N THR A 182 14.69 -21.67 -12.31
CA THR A 182 15.32 -20.70 -11.40
C THR A 182 14.85 -20.93 -9.96
N HIS A 183 15.65 -20.41 -9.00
CA HIS A 183 15.19 -20.28 -7.62
C HIS A 183 14.25 -19.09 -7.52
N CYS A 184 13.05 -19.30 -7.02
CA CYS A 184 12.02 -18.27 -7.00
C CYS A 184 11.01 -18.51 -5.88
N TYR A 185 10.20 -17.48 -5.63
CA TYR A 185 8.84 -17.66 -5.11
C TYR A 185 7.85 -17.82 -6.27
N LEU A 186 6.70 -18.41 -5.97
CA LEU A 186 5.57 -18.49 -6.91
C LEU A 186 4.33 -17.84 -6.27
N PRO A 187 4.34 -16.49 -6.10
CA PRO A 187 3.16 -15.80 -5.60
C PRO A 187 1.94 -16.13 -6.47
N LEU A 188 0.82 -16.37 -5.79
CA LEU A 188 -0.48 -16.50 -6.45
C LEU A 188 -1.17 -15.15 -6.41
N VAL A 189 -1.44 -14.57 -7.56
CA VAL A 189 -2.17 -13.31 -7.68
C VAL A 189 -3.57 -13.61 -8.19
N VAL A 190 -4.57 -13.13 -7.47
CA VAL A 190 -5.98 -13.25 -7.88
C VAL A 190 -6.47 -11.87 -8.31
N THR A 191 -6.96 -11.80 -9.53
CA THR A 191 -7.56 -10.58 -10.07
C THR A 191 -8.99 -10.81 -10.49
N VAL A 192 -9.79 -9.74 -10.45
CA VAL A 192 -11.18 -9.77 -10.92
C VAL A 192 -11.41 -8.69 -11.97
N SER A 193 -12.20 -9.00 -12.98
CA SER A 193 -12.72 -8.03 -13.93
C SER A 193 -14.25 -8.14 -14.03
N PHE A 194 -14.90 -7.02 -14.31
CA PHE A 194 -16.33 -6.85 -14.22
C PHE A 194 -16.93 -6.52 -15.61
N GLY A 195 -17.84 -7.35 -16.10
CA GLY A 195 -18.47 -7.16 -17.39
C GLY A 195 -17.50 -7.41 -18.55
N TRP A 196 -17.36 -6.42 -19.43
CA TRP A 196 -16.50 -6.47 -20.61
C TRP A 196 -15.31 -5.50 -20.52
N GLU A 197 -15.05 -4.97 -19.33
CA GLU A 197 -13.90 -4.09 -19.14
C GLU A 197 -12.59 -4.87 -19.23
N LYS A 198 -11.57 -4.24 -19.83
CA LYS A 198 -10.22 -4.83 -19.92
C LYS A 198 -9.42 -4.70 -18.62
N ARG A 199 -9.90 -3.87 -17.69
CA ARG A 199 -9.21 -3.60 -16.42
C ARG A 199 -9.36 -4.79 -15.48
N LYS A 200 -8.25 -5.24 -14.93
CA LYS A 200 -8.17 -6.25 -13.89
C LYS A 200 -7.87 -5.57 -12.56
N TYR A 201 -8.54 -5.98 -11.51
CA TYR A 201 -8.36 -5.46 -10.15
C TYR A 201 -7.79 -6.58 -9.28
N PRO A 202 -6.63 -6.40 -8.63
CA PRO A 202 -6.12 -7.37 -7.69
C PRO A 202 -7.04 -7.44 -6.46
N ILE A 203 -7.38 -8.65 -6.03
CA ILE A 203 -8.22 -8.89 -4.86
C ILE A 203 -7.53 -9.77 -3.82
N ALA A 204 -6.52 -10.54 -4.22
CA ALA A 204 -5.69 -11.29 -3.29
C ALA A 204 -4.30 -11.52 -3.87
N ALA A 205 -3.32 -11.64 -2.99
CA ALA A 205 -1.98 -12.10 -3.32
C ALA A 205 -1.49 -13.00 -2.17
N VAL A 206 -0.97 -14.19 -2.51
CA VAL A 206 -0.45 -15.14 -1.55
C VAL A 206 0.96 -15.53 -1.93
N LEU A 207 1.93 -15.27 -1.06
CA LEU A 207 3.30 -15.70 -1.27
C LEU A 207 3.39 -17.22 -1.09
N ARG A 208 4.00 -17.89 -2.07
CA ARG A 208 4.16 -19.34 -2.08
C ARG A 208 5.61 -19.73 -2.41
N PRO A 209 6.08 -20.88 -1.91
CA PRO A 209 7.42 -21.36 -2.26
C PRO A 209 7.55 -21.75 -3.73
N GLY A 210 8.76 -21.72 -4.28
CA GLY A 210 9.05 -22.04 -5.68
C GLY A 210 8.66 -23.44 -6.14
N THR A 211 8.41 -24.36 -5.20
CA THR A 211 7.91 -25.73 -5.44
C THR A 211 6.40 -25.86 -5.37
N ALA A 212 5.67 -24.75 -5.14
CA ALA A 212 4.22 -24.79 -5.02
C ALA A 212 3.56 -25.28 -6.31
N GLY A 213 2.66 -26.24 -6.19
CA GLY A 213 1.81 -26.66 -7.32
C GLY A 213 0.89 -25.51 -7.79
N PRO A 214 0.43 -25.54 -9.06
CA PRO A 214 -0.36 -24.44 -9.62
C PRO A 214 -1.62 -24.11 -8.81
N MET A 215 -2.26 -25.11 -8.23
CA MET A 215 -3.52 -24.98 -7.49
C MET A 215 -3.34 -24.82 -5.97
N LEU A 216 -2.12 -24.87 -5.45
CA LEU A 216 -1.88 -24.73 -4.01
C LEU A 216 -2.33 -23.33 -3.52
N GLY A 217 -3.24 -23.29 -2.55
CA GLY A 217 -3.78 -22.04 -1.99
C GLY A 217 -4.91 -21.39 -2.80
N THR A 218 -5.44 -22.06 -3.83
CA THR A 218 -6.63 -21.58 -4.57
C THR A 218 -7.95 -21.97 -3.91
N ILE A 219 -7.90 -22.96 -3.03
CA ILE A 219 -9.04 -23.41 -2.22
C ILE A 219 -8.57 -23.38 -0.77
N ALA A 220 -9.22 -22.59 0.05
CA ALA A 220 -9.08 -22.55 1.51
C ALA A 220 -10.37 -23.10 2.13
#